data_5ad8db621a9b4ac201a44658a01a314d
#
_entry.id   5ad8db621a9b4ac201a44658a01a314d
#
_cell.length_a   1.000
_cell.length_b   1.000
_cell.length_c   1.000
_cell.angle_alpha   90.00
_cell.angle_beta   90.00
_cell.angle_gamma   90.00
#
_symmetry.space_group_name_H-M   'P 1'
#
loop_
_entity.id
_entity.type
_entity.pdbx_description
1 polymer ?
#
loop_
_entity_poly.entity_id
_entity_poly.type
_entity_poly.pdbx_seq_one_letter_code
_entity_poly.pdbx_strand_id
1 'polypeptide(L)'
;KEDSYLAVKGGSPLTSHAHMDAGSFIYERKGIRWAIDLGMQNYLSLESRGINLWDQSQEGQRWGVFRLGNMAHNTLTINNKRHLVNSYAPISRIYKSEDRKGAEVNLTSVFADDMEKVVRIIYLNEEDDLIVKDELVTGEKEALVTWIMVTPAETKIIGKNQMELAKDGHRMLLTVIAPGDVEMKLWSNEPLYAFDEPNPGSMRVGFETHLPANRKNLLKVTLNLIR
;
A
#
# COMPACT_ATOMS: atom_id res chain seq x y z
N LYS A 1 -1.97 25.46 -12.05
CA LYS A 1 -3.07 24.57 -11.64
C LYS A 1 -2.44 23.24 -11.33
N GLU A 2 -2.54 22.79 -10.10
CA GLU A 2 -2.09 21.47 -9.72
C GLU A 2 -3.05 20.46 -10.34
N ASP A 3 -2.52 19.65 -11.25
CA ASP A 3 -3.27 18.65 -12.00
C ASP A 3 -3.15 17.27 -11.33
N SER A 4 -2.59 17.25 -10.12
CA SER A 4 -2.27 16.07 -9.32
C SER A 4 -2.50 16.30 -7.84
N TYR A 5 -2.79 15.21 -7.12
CA TYR A 5 -2.94 15.17 -5.66
C TYR A 5 -2.26 13.92 -5.11
N LEU A 6 -1.51 14.10 -4.02
CA LEU A 6 -0.90 13.01 -3.26
C LEU A 6 -1.20 13.19 -1.77
N ALA A 7 -1.80 12.17 -1.16
CA ALA A 7 -1.87 12.03 0.28
C ALA A 7 -1.04 10.82 0.74
N VAL A 8 -0.37 10.96 1.88
CA VAL A 8 0.48 9.91 2.47
C VAL A 8 0.11 9.76 3.94
N LYS A 9 0.01 8.53 4.42
CA LYS A 9 -0.39 8.20 5.79
C LYS A 9 0.73 7.53 6.57
N GLY A 10 0.98 8.03 7.78
CA GLY A 10 1.70 7.37 8.87
C GLY A 10 0.76 6.96 9.98
N GLY A 11 1.27 6.82 11.21
CA GLY A 11 0.46 6.58 12.40
C GLY A 11 0.53 5.15 12.94
N SER A 12 -0.48 4.76 13.70
CA SER A 12 -0.52 3.49 14.43
C SER A 12 -1.89 2.83 14.32
N PRO A 13 -1.96 1.49 14.20
CA PRO A 13 -3.22 0.75 14.32
C PRO A 13 -3.91 0.90 15.68
N LEU A 14 -3.17 1.24 16.75
CA LEU A 14 -3.73 1.48 18.08
C LEU A 14 -4.52 2.78 18.22
N THR A 15 -4.44 3.67 17.25
CA THR A 15 -5.27 4.88 17.26
C THR A 15 -6.74 4.49 17.09
N SER A 16 -7.64 5.20 17.81
CA SER A 16 -9.08 4.97 17.69
C SER A 16 -9.52 5.00 16.22
N HIS A 17 -10.29 4.00 15.80
CA HIS A 17 -10.78 3.83 14.43
C HIS A 17 -9.71 3.62 13.36
N ALA A 18 -8.44 3.43 13.71
CA ALA A 18 -7.38 3.21 12.74
C ALA A 18 -7.47 1.85 12.06
N HIS A 19 -6.83 1.76 10.91
CA HIS A 19 -6.62 0.54 10.12
C HIS A 19 -5.13 0.14 10.15
N MET A 20 -4.79 -1.02 9.62
CA MET A 20 -3.40 -1.41 9.35
C MET A 20 -2.92 -0.80 8.02
N ASP A 21 -2.89 0.52 7.92
CA ASP A 21 -2.69 1.29 6.69
C ASP A 21 -1.47 2.21 6.73
N ALA A 22 -0.54 1.96 7.64
CA ALA A 22 0.71 2.71 7.72
C ALA A 22 1.49 2.63 6.39
N GLY A 23 1.96 3.78 5.89
CA GLY A 23 2.64 3.89 4.60
C GLY A 23 1.70 3.89 3.39
N SER A 24 0.38 3.93 3.61
CA SER A 24 -0.60 4.04 2.54
C SER A 24 -0.60 5.43 1.90
N PHE A 25 -1.08 5.50 0.66
CA PHE A 25 -1.17 6.74 -0.11
C PHE A 25 -2.40 6.77 -0.99
N ILE A 26 -2.83 7.98 -1.37
CA ILE A 26 -3.83 8.23 -2.42
C ILE A 26 -3.15 9.07 -3.50
N TYR A 27 -3.37 8.71 -4.76
CA TYR A 27 -2.82 9.44 -5.88
C TYR A 27 -3.89 9.76 -6.92
N GLU A 28 -3.96 11.04 -7.29
CA GLU A 28 -4.86 11.55 -8.31
C GLU A 28 -4.05 12.35 -9.35
N ARG A 29 -4.39 12.17 -10.61
CA ARG A 29 -3.83 12.94 -11.72
C ARG A 29 -4.85 13.06 -12.84
N LYS A 30 -4.95 14.23 -13.48
CA LYS A 30 -5.93 14.52 -14.54
C LYS A 30 -7.38 14.34 -14.08
N GLY A 31 -7.66 14.63 -12.80
CA GLY A 31 -8.99 14.43 -12.21
C GLY A 31 -9.38 12.97 -11.98
N ILE A 32 -8.47 12.03 -12.23
CA ILE A 32 -8.67 10.60 -12.03
C ILE A 32 -7.89 10.14 -10.80
N ARG A 33 -8.58 9.49 -9.88
CA ARG A 33 -7.94 8.85 -8.72
C ARG A 33 -7.45 7.47 -9.12
N TRP A 34 -6.13 7.35 -9.31
CA TRP A 34 -5.44 6.12 -9.73
C TRP A 34 -5.14 5.16 -8.60
N ALA A 35 -4.81 5.70 -7.43
CA ALA A 35 -4.67 4.94 -6.19
C ALA A 35 -5.75 5.41 -5.22
N ILE A 36 -6.60 4.50 -4.77
CA ILE A 36 -7.71 4.77 -3.85
C ILE A 36 -7.49 4.07 -2.52
N ASP A 37 -8.24 4.48 -1.51
CA ASP A 37 -8.46 3.70 -0.29
C ASP A 37 -9.92 3.26 -0.24
N LEU A 38 -10.19 2.05 0.25
CA LEU A 38 -11.55 1.50 0.33
C LEU A 38 -12.37 2.13 1.46
N GLY A 39 -11.70 2.89 2.34
CA GLY A 39 -12.33 3.51 3.49
C GLY A 39 -12.76 2.52 4.56
N MET A 40 -13.64 3.00 5.45
CA MET A 40 -14.17 2.18 6.53
C MET A 40 -15.34 1.29 6.06
N GLN A 41 -15.58 0.23 6.81
CA GLN A 41 -16.86 -0.50 6.78
C GLN A 41 -17.74 -0.04 7.94
N ASN A 42 -19.05 -0.05 7.76
CA ASN A 42 -20.00 0.32 8.80
C ASN A 42 -19.86 -0.59 10.03
N TYR A 43 -19.56 -0.01 11.19
CA TYR A 43 -19.30 -0.75 12.42
C TYR A 43 -20.54 -1.52 12.90
N LEU A 44 -21.73 -0.92 12.81
CA LEU A 44 -22.96 -1.61 13.20
C LEU A 44 -23.18 -2.87 12.36
N SER A 45 -22.82 -2.86 11.08
CA SER A 45 -22.91 -4.04 10.21
C SER A 45 -21.99 -5.18 10.64
N LEU A 46 -20.85 -4.86 11.26
CA LEU A 46 -19.88 -5.82 11.77
C LEU A 46 -20.28 -6.33 13.17
N GLU A 47 -20.61 -5.41 14.07
CA GLU A 47 -20.99 -5.71 15.45
C GLU A 47 -22.27 -6.57 15.52
N SER A 48 -23.27 -6.28 14.66
CA SER A 48 -24.49 -7.10 14.55
C SER A 48 -24.24 -8.53 14.08
N ARG A 49 -23.07 -8.80 13.51
CA ARG A 49 -22.60 -10.13 13.12
C ARG A 49 -21.63 -10.77 14.13
N GLY A 50 -21.47 -10.14 15.30
CA GLY A 50 -20.64 -10.64 16.40
C GLY A 50 -19.15 -10.38 16.26
N ILE A 51 -18.74 -9.48 15.36
CA ILE A 51 -17.32 -9.11 15.22
C ILE A 51 -16.93 -8.14 16.34
N ASN A 52 -15.97 -8.54 17.16
CA ASN A 52 -15.39 -7.66 18.18
C ASN A 52 -14.38 -6.68 17.55
N LEU A 53 -14.85 -5.48 17.24
CA LEU A 53 -14.03 -4.41 16.65
C LEU A 53 -13.11 -3.69 17.66
N TRP A 54 -13.33 -3.90 18.94
CA TRP A 54 -12.64 -3.20 20.02
C TRP A 54 -11.48 -4.00 20.62
N ASP A 55 -11.32 -5.26 20.19
CA ASP A 55 -10.13 -6.04 20.50
C ASP A 55 -8.96 -5.59 19.62
N GLN A 56 -8.07 -4.81 20.21
CA GLN A 56 -6.85 -4.28 19.59
C GLN A 56 -5.62 -5.16 19.80
N SER A 57 -5.78 -6.39 20.30
CA SER A 57 -4.68 -7.36 20.34
C SER A 57 -4.22 -7.71 18.91
N GLN A 58 -3.01 -8.24 18.74
CA GLN A 58 -2.47 -8.63 17.43
C GLN A 58 -3.37 -9.62 16.70
N GLU A 59 -4.05 -10.50 17.45
CA GLU A 59 -4.97 -11.52 16.92
C GLU A 59 -6.44 -11.09 16.96
N GLY A 60 -6.71 -9.83 17.28
CA GLY A 60 -8.06 -9.28 17.35
C GLY A 60 -8.86 -9.48 16.06
N GLN A 61 -10.14 -9.79 16.20
CA GLN A 61 -11.06 -10.01 15.07
C GLN A 61 -11.14 -8.80 14.13
N ARG A 62 -10.96 -7.59 14.68
CA ARG A 62 -10.90 -6.34 13.92
C ARG A 62 -10.02 -6.45 12.68
N TRP A 63 -8.84 -7.04 12.82
CA TRP A 63 -7.84 -7.13 11.77
C TRP A 63 -8.12 -8.21 10.72
N GLY A 64 -9.13 -9.04 10.98
CA GLY A 64 -9.69 -9.98 10.01
C GLY A 64 -10.70 -9.36 9.05
N VAL A 65 -11.24 -8.17 9.36
CA VAL A 65 -12.12 -7.42 8.46
C VAL A 65 -11.30 -6.88 7.29
N PHE A 66 -11.72 -7.16 6.06
CA PHE A 66 -10.94 -6.89 4.86
C PHE A 66 -10.43 -5.45 4.79
N ARG A 67 -11.31 -4.46 4.95
CA ARG A 67 -10.96 -3.03 4.87
C ARG A 67 -10.13 -2.51 6.04
N LEU A 68 -9.95 -3.28 7.11
CA LEU A 68 -9.19 -2.87 8.29
C LEU A 68 -7.77 -3.46 8.33
N GLY A 69 -7.56 -4.55 7.59
CA GLY A 69 -6.26 -5.22 7.47
C GLY A 69 -5.34 -4.61 6.40
N ASN A 70 -4.03 -4.80 6.55
CA ASN A 70 -3.02 -4.22 5.65
C ASN A 70 -3.14 -4.65 4.17
N MET A 71 -3.69 -5.82 3.90
CA MET A 71 -3.87 -6.32 2.53
C MET A 71 -4.88 -5.52 1.69
N ALA A 72 -5.66 -4.63 2.29
CA ALA A 72 -6.66 -3.80 1.61
C ALA A 72 -6.19 -2.35 1.39
N HIS A 73 -4.95 -2.04 1.71
CA HIS A 73 -4.39 -0.69 1.65
C HIS A 73 -3.17 -0.61 0.73
N ASN A 74 -2.83 0.61 0.30
CA ASN A 74 -1.70 0.91 -0.60
C ASN A 74 -0.38 0.85 0.16
N THR A 75 -0.02 -0.30 0.71
CA THR A 75 1.14 -0.46 1.58
C THR A 75 1.87 -1.78 1.32
N LEU A 76 2.85 -2.09 2.17
CA LEU A 76 3.59 -3.34 2.14
C LEU A 76 2.92 -4.39 3.03
N THR A 77 3.10 -5.64 2.64
CA THR A 77 2.92 -6.80 3.51
C THR A 77 4.21 -7.62 3.44
N ILE A 78 4.73 -8.03 4.59
CA ILE A 78 5.94 -8.84 4.70
C ILE A 78 5.55 -10.23 5.21
N ASN A 79 6.02 -11.27 4.52
CA ASN A 79 5.81 -12.68 4.88
C ASN A 79 4.31 -13.04 5.08
N ASN A 80 3.41 -12.39 4.35
CA ASN A 80 1.95 -12.53 4.47
C ASN A 80 1.42 -12.25 5.88
N LYS A 81 2.14 -11.48 6.70
CA LYS A 81 1.73 -11.13 8.05
C LYS A 81 0.99 -9.82 8.10
N ARG A 82 0.20 -9.65 9.15
CA ARG A 82 -0.41 -8.38 9.52
C ARG A 82 0.66 -7.40 10.02
N HIS A 83 0.41 -6.11 9.86
CA HIS A 83 1.19 -5.08 10.54
C HIS A 83 1.18 -5.31 12.06
N LEU A 84 2.27 -5.01 12.73
CA LEU A 84 2.31 -5.06 14.19
C LEU A 84 1.37 -3.99 14.76
N VAL A 85 0.42 -4.42 15.58
CA VAL A 85 -0.58 -3.53 16.20
C VAL A 85 0.10 -2.53 17.12
N ASN A 86 1.04 -3.00 17.96
CA ASN A 86 1.82 -2.15 18.85
C ASN A 86 3.00 -1.49 18.11
N SER A 87 2.68 -0.72 17.07
CA SER A 87 3.67 -0.03 16.26
C SER A 87 3.26 1.42 15.99
N TYR A 88 4.23 2.24 15.57
CA TYR A 88 4.00 3.61 15.13
C TYR A 88 4.89 3.95 13.95
N ALA A 89 4.29 4.44 12.89
CA ALA A 89 4.96 4.86 11.66
C ALA A 89 5.00 6.40 11.56
N PRO A 90 6.07 7.07 12.02
CA PRO A 90 6.19 8.52 11.89
C PRO A 90 6.42 8.93 10.43
N ILE A 91 5.85 10.07 10.04
CA ILE A 91 6.30 10.82 8.87
C ILE A 91 7.61 11.49 9.26
N SER A 92 8.74 10.93 8.81
CA SER A 92 10.08 11.34 9.20
C SER A 92 10.59 12.55 8.40
N ARG A 93 10.03 12.78 7.20
CA ARG A 93 10.39 13.91 6.33
C ARG A 93 9.23 14.31 5.42
N ILE A 94 9.12 15.61 5.15
CA ILE A 94 8.23 16.16 4.12
C ILE A 94 9.09 16.81 3.04
N TYR A 95 8.81 16.50 1.78
CA TYR A 95 9.46 17.06 0.60
C TYR A 95 8.55 18.12 -0.03
N LYS A 96 9.12 19.31 -0.34
CA LYS A 96 8.36 20.46 -0.87
C LYS A 96 9.07 21.16 -2.06
N SER A 97 10.10 20.51 -2.63
CA SER A 97 10.77 21.03 -3.83
C SER A 97 9.95 20.74 -5.09
N GLU A 98 10.22 21.43 -6.19
CA GLU A 98 9.49 21.21 -7.45
C GLU A 98 9.69 19.79 -7.98
N ASP A 99 10.91 19.26 -7.87
CA ASP A 99 11.30 17.93 -8.30
C ASP A 99 10.85 16.82 -7.34
N ARG A 100 10.35 17.19 -6.15
CA ARG A 100 9.93 16.22 -5.13
C ARG A 100 8.92 16.82 -4.17
N LYS A 101 7.64 16.43 -4.30
CA LYS A 101 6.55 16.82 -3.40
C LYS A 101 5.96 15.56 -2.79
N GLY A 102 6.14 15.35 -1.48
CA GLY A 102 5.65 14.12 -0.83
C GLY A 102 6.22 13.92 0.57
N ALA A 103 6.33 12.68 1.00
CA ALA A 103 6.75 12.35 2.36
C ALA A 103 7.60 11.08 2.44
N GLU A 104 8.33 10.98 3.54
CA GLU A 104 9.02 9.79 4.00
C GLU A 104 8.34 9.29 5.26
N VAL A 105 8.03 8.00 5.29
CA VAL A 105 7.40 7.30 6.41
C VAL A 105 8.33 6.20 6.90
N ASN A 106 8.67 6.23 8.18
CA ASN A 106 9.46 5.16 8.79
C ASN A 106 8.52 4.03 9.25
N LEU A 107 8.56 2.91 8.55
CA LEU A 107 7.73 1.73 8.80
C LEU A 107 8.48 0.65 9.62
N THR A 108 9.67 0.93 10.13
CA THR A 108 10.52 -0.09 10.78
C THR A 108 9.79 -0.78 11.93
N SER A 109 9.10 -0.03 12.79
CA SER A 109 8.35 -0.62 13.92
C SER A 109 7.15 -1.46 13.47
N VAL A 110 6.60 -1.17 12.29
CA VAL A 110 5.45 -1.92 11.73
C VAL A 110 5.84 -3.33 11.32
N PHE A 111 7.12 -3.54 10.97
CA PHE A 111 7.67 -4.80 10.47
C PHE A 111 8.85 -5.32 11.31
N ALA A 112 8.92 -4.93 12.58
CA ALA A 112 10.09 -5.21 13.44
C ALA A 112 10.37 -6.71 13.67
N ASP A 113 9.37 -7.58 13.51
CA ASP A 113 9.53 -9.03 13.65
C ASP A 113 10.20 -9.69 12.42
N ASP A 114 10.23 -8.99 11.28
CA ASP A 114 10.68 -9.57 10.01
C ASP A 114 11.79 -8.76 9.33
N MET A 115 11.95 -7.47 9.69
CA MET A 115 12.84 -6.53 9.00
C MET A 115 13.63 -5.68 10.01
N GLU A 116 14.91 -5.42 9.71
CA GLU A 116 15.73 -4.52 10.51
C GLU A 116 15.42 -3.04 10.23
N LYS A 117 15.05 -2.72 8.98
CA LYS A 117 14.67 -1.37 8.57
C LYS A 117 13.67 -1.42 7.44
N VAL A 118 12.64 -0.57 7.53
CA VAL A 118 11.70 -0.30 6.44
C VAL A 118 11.41 1.20 6.41
N VAL A 119 11.78 1.86 5.30
CA VAL A 119 11.49 3.29 5.07
C VAL A 119 10.84 3.42 3.71
N ARG A 120 9.68 4.03 3.68
CA ARG A 120 8.93 4.31 2.45
C ARG A 120 9.00 5.79 2.11
N ILE A 121 9.41 6.11 0.89
CA ILE A 121 9.46 7.47 0.36
C ILE A 121 8.46 7.55 -0.79
N ILE A 122 7.46 8.43 -0.66
CA ILE A 122 6.39 8.61 -1.64
C ILE A 122 6.36 10.06 -2.07
N TYR A 123 6.49 10.32 -3.38
CA TYR A 123 6.49 11.69 -3.88
C TYR A 123 6.05 11.78 -5.34
N LEU A 124 5.65 12.97 -5.73
CA LEU A 124 5.49 13.38 -7.12
C LEU A 124 6.78 14.03 -7.62
N ASN A 125 7.21 13.66 -8.84
CA ASN A 125 8.34 14.31 -9.52
C ASN A 125 7.89 15.60 -10.25
N GLU A 126 8.76 16.20 -11.04
CA GLU A 126 8.48 17.44 -11.82
C GLU A 126 7.34 17.27 -12.83
N GLU A 127 7.15 16.06 -13.36
CA GLU A 127 6.09 15.74 -14.31
C GLU A 127 4.77 15.31 -13.62
N ASP A 128 4.70 15.42 -12.29
CA ASP A 128 3.59 14.91 -11.47
C ASP A 128 3.40 13.38 -11.55
N ASP A 129 4.41 12.62 -11.95
CA ASP A 129 4.41 11.18 -11.87
C ASP A 129 4.64 10.72 -10.42
N LEU A 130 3.92 9.68 -10.02
CA LEU A 130 4.11 9.10 -8.68
C LEU A 130 5.34 8.21 -8.63
N ILE A 131 6.17 8.44 -7.62
CA ILE A 131 7.32 7.62 -7.28
C ILE A 131 7.16 7.09 -5.86
N VAL A 132 7.19 5.77 -5.72
CA VAL A 132 7.25 5.09 -4.41
C VAL A 132 8.57 4.34 -4.32
N LYS A 133 9.37 4.64 -3.30
CA LYS A 133 10.63 3.94 -2.99
C LYS A 133 10.52 3.30 -1.62
N ASP A 134 10.82 2.02 -1.53
CA ASP A 134 10.91 1.29 -0.27
C ASP A 134 12.35 0.85 -0.04
N GLU A 135 12.99 1.46 0.97
CA GLU A 135 14.30 1.04 1.47
C GLU A 135 14.10 -0.03 2.54
N LEU A 136 14.59 -1.23 2.26
CA LEU A 136 14.35 -2.42 3.07
C LEU A 136 15.68 -3.04 3.49
N VAL A 137 15.83 -3.34 4.78
CA VAL A 137 16.96 -4.11 5.29
C VAL A 137 16.40 -5.39 5.92
N THR A 138 16.74 -6.53 5.31
CA THR A 138 16.37 -7.85 5.83
C THR A 138 17.32 -8.27 6.97
N GLY A 139 16.78 -8.95 7.96
CA GLY A 139 17.55 -9.60 9.01
C GLY A 139 18.14 -10.94 8.55
N GLU A 140 18.34 -11.86 9.49
CA GLU A 140 18.96 -13.18 9.26
C GLU A 140 18.19 -14.10 8.31
N LYS A 141 16.94 -13.78 7.98
CA LYS A 141 16.06 -14.55 7.11
C LYS A 141 15.73 -13.79 5.84
N GLU A 142 15.47 -14.53 4.77
CA GLU A 142 14.83 -13.99 3.58
C GLU A 142 13.40 -13.48 3.89
N ALA A 143 12.91 -12.55 3.11
CA ALA A 143 11.58 -12.00 3.27
C ALA A 143 10.80 -11.99 1.95
N LEU A 144 9.56 -12.47 1.97
CA LEU A 144 8.60 -12.23 0.90
C LEU A 144 7.98 -10.85 1.10
N VAL A 145 8.14 -9.98 0.13
CA VAL A 145 7.54 -8.65 0.11
C VAL A 145 6.41 -8.62 -0.90
N THR A 146 5.22 -8.27 -0.43
CA THR A 146 4.05 -7.97 -1.26
C THR A 146 3.82 -6.45 -1.24
N TRP A 147 3.89 -5.81 -2.40
CA TRP A 147 3.56 -4.40 -2.60
C TRP A 147 2.18 -4.30 -3.25
N ILE A 148 1.27 -3.54 -2.65
CA ILE A 148 -0.13 -3.46 -3.07
C ILE A 148 -0.55 -2.01 -3.31
N MET A 149 -1.37 -1.81 -4.35
CA MET A 149 -2.11 -0.60 -4.61
C MET A 149 -3.54 -0.95 -5.02
N VAL A 150 -4.52 -0.28 -4.42
CA VAL A 150 -5.94 -0.40 -4.77
C VAL A 150 -6.25 0.63 -5.86
N THR A 151 -6.87 0.18 -6.94
CA THR A 151 -7.19 1.04 -8.08
C THR A 151 -8.60 0.77 -8.62
N PRO A 152 -9.33 1.80 -9.09
CA PRO A 152 -10.58 1.65 -9.81
C PRO A 152 -10.37 1.58 -11.35
N ALA A 153 -9.12 1.53 -11.81
CA ALA A 153 -8.77 1.46 -13.23
C ALA A 153 -8.86 0.02 -13.75
N GLU A 154 -9.13 -0.13 -15.02
CA GLU A 154 -8.88 -1.38 -15.75
C GLU A 154 -7.39 -1.63 -15.79
N THR A 155 -6.97 -2.87 -15.58
CA THR A 155 -5.56 -3.21 -15.40
C THR A 155 -5.14 -4.38 -16.28
N LYS A 156 -3.92 -4.29 -16.82
CA LYS A 156 -3.33 -5.33 -17.67
C LYS A 156 -1.83 -5.46 -17.39
N ILE A 157 -1.37 -6.65 -17.02
CA ILE A 157 0.06 -6.98 -16.98
C ILE A 157 0.58 -7.02 -18.39
N ILE A 158 1.59 -6.22 -18.72
CA ILE A 158 2.16 -6.08 -20.08
C ILE A 158 3.63 -6.51 -20.16
N GLY A 159 4.24 -6.81 -19.01
CA GLY A 159 5.63 -7.24 -18.94
C GLY A 159 5.97 -7.85 -17.58
N LYS A 160 7.19 -8.35 -17.43
CA LYS A 160 7.66 -8.97 -16.17
C LYS A 160 7.55 -8.04 -14.97
N ASN A 161 7.70 -6.72 -15.19
CA ASN A 161 7.73 -5.69 -14.15
C ASN A 161 6.88 -4.48 -14.53
N GLN A 162 5.92 -4.66 -15.43
CA GLN A 162 5.08 -3.57 -15.95
C GLN A 162 3.61 -3.94 -16.01
N MET A 163 2.79 -2.95 -15.71
CA MET A 163 1.33 -3.02 -15.79
C MET A 163 0.78 -1.72 -16.36
N GLU A 164 -0.18 -1.83 -17.25
CA GLU A 164 -0.97 -0.71 -17.74
C GLU A 164 -2.25 -0.59 -16.91
N LEU A 165 -2.57 0.65 -16.54
CA LEU A 165 -3.84 1.02 -15.92
C LEU A 165 -4.57 1.97 -16.87
N ALA A 166 -5.86 1.72 -17.14
CA ALA A 166 -6.69 2.54 -18.02
C ALA A 166 -7.97 2.99 -17.33
N LYS A 167 -8.28 4.29 -17.40
CA LYS A 167 -9.50 4.86 -16.85
C LYS A 167 -9.84 6.18 -17.52
N ASP A 168 -11.13 6.37 -17.86
CA ASP A 168 -11.68 7.62 -18.38
C ASP A 168 -10.88 8.21 -19.57
N GLY A 169 -10.44 7.34 -20.49
CA GLY A 169 -9.67 7.71 -21.69
C GLY A 169 -8.18 8.01 -21.44
N HIS A 170 -7.71 7.88 -20.23
CA HIS A 170 -6.30 8.04 -19.87
C HIS A 170 -5.65 6.70 -19.52
N ARG A 171 -4.33 6.62 -19.70
CA ARG A 171 -3.56 5.42 -19.37
C ARG A 171 -2.34 5.77 -18.51
N MET A 172 -2.03 4.91 -17.54
CA MET A 172 -0.81 4.98 -16.74
C MET A 172 0.00 3.71 -16.90
N LEU A 173 1.32 3.85 -16.89
CA LEU A 173 2.27 2.75 -16.82
C LEU A 173 2.80 2.64 -15.38
N LEU A 174 2.48 1.54 -14.71
CA LEU A 174 3.14 1.13 -13.48
C LEU A 174 4.38 0.32 -13.86
N THR A 175 5.55 0.76 -13.39
CA THR A 175 6.83 0.05 -13.60
C THR A 175 7.49 -0.22 -12.26
N VAL A 176 8.00 -1.44 -12.09
CA VAL A 176 8.69 -1.90 -10.87
C VAL A 176 10.16 -2.11 -11.15
N ILE A 177 11.02 -1.64 -10.24
CA ILE A 177 12.44 -1.96 -10.16
C ILE A 177 12.68 -2.58 -8.78
N ALA A 178 13.19 -3.80 -8.77
CA ALA A 178 13.50 -4.55 -7.56
C ALA A 178 14.84 -5.30 -7.72
N PRO A 179 15.53 -5.64 -6.63
CA PRO A 179 16.82 -6.36 -6.69
C PRO A 179 16.69 -7.83 -7.08
N GLY A 180 15.50 -8.40 -6.98
CA GLY A 180 15.19 -9.80 -7.33
C GLY A 180 14.13 -9.91 -8.42
N ASP A 181 13.68 -11.14 -8.66
CA ASP A 181 12.58 -11.40 -9.57
C ASP A 181 11.28 -10.76 -9.03
N VAL A 182 10.53 -10.19 -9.96
CA VAL A 182 9.24 -9.55 -9.71
C VAL A 182 8.14 -10.42 -10.31
N GLU A 183 7.18 -10.80 -9.51
CA GLU A 183 5.94 -11.43 -9.96
C GLU A 183 4.80 -10.43 -9.87
N MET A 184 4.42 -9.85 -11.04
CA MET A 184 3.29 -8.92 -11.11
C MET A 184 1.98 -9.65 -10.84
N LYS A 185 1.13 -9.07 -10.00
CA LYS A 185 -0.12 -9.70 -9.54
C LYS A 185 -1.32 -8.76 -9.59
N LEU A 186 -2.47 -9.41 -9.78
CA LEU A 186 -3.80 -8.82 -9.65
C LEU A 186 -4.57 -9.61 -8.60
N TRP A 187 -5.18 -8.91 -7.64
CA TRP A 187 -6.02 -9.56 -6.62
C TRP A 187 -7.42 -8.96 -6.64
N SER A 188 -8.41 -9.82 -6.52
CA SER A 188 -9.79 -9.39 -6.35
C SER A 188 -9.99 -8.64 -5.02
N ASN A 189 -10.89 -7.66 -5.03
CA ASN A 189 -11.40 -7.00 -3.82
C ASN A 189 -12.77 -7.57 -3.41
N GLU A 190 -13.16 -8.72 -3.93
CA GLU A 190 -14.35 -9.41 -3.46
C GLU A 190 -14.25 -9.76 -1.97
N PRO A 191 -15.36 -9.73 -1.24
CA PRO A 191 -15.39 -10.07 0.17
C PRO A 191 -14.76 -11.44 0.45
N LEU A 192 -13.89 -11.52 1.47
CA LEU A 192 -13.31 -12.79 1.93
C LEU A 192 -14.27 -13.53 2.85
N TYR A 193 -15.09 -12.80 3.58
CA TYR A 193 -16.06 -13.34 4.53
C TYR A 193 -17.44 -12.72 4.33
N ALA A 194 -18.48 -13.43 4.78
CA ALA A 194 -19.87 -12.94 4.67
C ALA A 194 -20.14 -11.62 5.42
N PHE A 195 -19.27 -11.24 6.34
CA PHE A 195 -19.36 -9.96 7.05
C PHE A 195 -18.67 -8.79 6.34
N ASP A 196 -17.80 -9.07 5.36
CA ASP A 196 -17.12 -8.00 4.61
C ASP A 196 -18.09 -7.32 3.64
N GLU A 197 -17.95 -6.01 3.49
CA GLU A 197 -18.66 -5.26 2.46
C GLU A 197 -18.01 -5.45 1.08
N PRO A 198 -18.82 -5.52 0.01
CA PRO A 198 -18.32 -5.58 -1.35
C PRO A 198 -17.58 -4.30 -1.73
N ASN A 199 -16.60 -4.44 -2.64
CA ASN A 199 -15.77 -3.35 -3.13
C ASN A 199 -15.86 -3.23 -4.68
N PRO A 200 -17.07 -3.02 -5.23
CA PRO A 200 -17.29 -3.04 -6.67
C PRO A 200 -16.47 -1.96 -7.38
N GLY A 201 -16.05 -2.25 -8.61
CA GLY A 201 -15.31 -1.30 -9.43
C GLY A 201 -13.90 -1.01 -8.95
N SER A 202 -13.33 -1.87 -8.11
CA SER A 202 -11.95 -1.76 -7.67
C SER A 202 -11.24 -3.11 -7.65
N MET A 203 -9.93 -3.08 -7.74
CA MET A 203 -9.05 -4.24 -7.57
C MET A 203 -7.74 -3.85 -6.90
N ARG A 204 -7.02 -4.82 -6.43
CA ARG A 204 -5.65 -4.64 -5.95
C ARG A 204 -4.67 -5.05 -7.05
N VAL A 205 -3.68 -4.22 -7.26
CA VAL A 205 -2.58 -4.44 -8.21
C VAL A 205 -1.26 -4.33 -7.50
N GLY A 206 -0.24 -4.98 -8.01
CA GLY A 206 1.09 -4.88 -7.43
C GLY A 206 1.99 -6.05 -7.81
N PHE A 207 2.85 -6.43 -6.90
CA PHE A 207 3.82 -7.50 -7.14
C PHE A 207 4.27 -8.16 -5.85
N GLU A 208 4.86 -9.34 -6.03
CA GLU A 208 5.62 -10.03 -5.01
C GLU A 208 7.07 -10.17 -5.43
N THR A 209 7.98 -10.13 -4.46
CA THR A 209 9.41 -10.35 -4.65
C THR A 209 10.03 -10.95 -3.40
N HIS A 210 10.99 -11.85 -3.57
CA HIS A 210 11.79 -12.40 -2.47
C HIS A 210 13.06 -11.58 -2.30
N LEU A 211 13.31 -11.15 -1.07
CA LEU A 211 14.52 -10.44 -0.69
C LEU A 211 15.45 -11.37 0.10
N PRO A 212 16.74 -11.49 -0.28
CA PRO A 212 17.69 -12.33 0.42
C PRO A 212 17.98 -11.79 1.83
N ALA A 213 18.38 -12.69 2.73
CA ALA A 213 18.78 -12.35 4.10
C ALA A 213 19.98 -11.40 4.16
N ASN A 214 20.07 -10.60 5.24
CA ASN A 214 21.20 -9.71 5.55
C ASN A 214 21.57 -8.75 4.41
N ARG A 215 20.56 -8.17 3.75
CA ARG A 215 20.75 -7.28 2.59
C ARG A 215 20.00 -5.96 2.73
N LYS A 216 20.62 -4.91 2.19
CA LYS A 216 19.95 -3.65 1.88
C LYS A 216 19.34 -3.77 0.49
N ASN A 217 18.05 -3.50 0.39
CA ASN A 217 17.26 -3.62 -0.82
C ASN A 217 16.54 -2.30 -1.10
N LEU A 218 16.39 -1.97 -2.37
CA LEU A 218 15.58 -0.83 -2.80
C LEU A 218 14.54 -1.35 -3.80
N LEU A 219 13.27 -1.18 -3.45
CA LEU A 219 12.16 -1.32 -4.38
C LEU A 219 11.78 0.07 -4.87
N LYS A 220 11.52 0.22 -6.16
CA LYS A 220 11.00 1.47 -6.73
C LYS A 220 9.83 1.15 -7.65
N VAL A 221 8.72 1.80 -7.37
CA VAL A 221 7.52 1.79 -8.24
C VAL A 221 7.34 3.19 -8.81
N THR A 222 7.05 3.26 -10.11
CA THR A 222 6.68 4.51 -10.77
C THR A 222 5.33 4.36 -11.47
N LEU A 223 4.48 5.38 -11.35
CA LEU A 223 3.26 5.51 -12.16
C LEU A 223 3.42 6.74 -13.06
N ASN A 224 3.57 6.49 -14.35
CA ASN A 224 3.78 7.51 -15.36
C ASN A 224 2.56 7.60 -16.29
N LEU A 225 2.10 8.82 -16.59
CA LEU A 225 1.05 9.03 -17.57
C LEU A 225 1.56 8.66 -18.98
N ILE A 226 0.87 7.76 -19.66
CA ILE A 226 1.16 7.43 -21.07
C ILE A 226 0.51 8.50 -21.95
N ARG A 227 1.28 9.11 -22.83
CA ARG A 227 0.81 10.13 -23.80
C ARG A 227 0.21 9.47 -25.03
#